data_0c70b8f64c52912ab02b312fc26cb5d1
#
_entry.id   0c70b8f64c52912ab02b312fc26cb5d1
#
_cell.length_a   1.000
_cell.length_b   1.000
_cell.length_c   1.000
_cell.angle_alpha   90.00
_cell.angle_beta   90.00
_cell.angle_gamma   90.00
#
_symmetry.space_group_name_H-M   'P 1'
#
loop_
_entity.id
_entity.type
_entity.pdbx_description
1 polymer ?
#
loop_
_entity_poly.entity_id
_entity_poly.type
_entity_poly.pdbx_seq_one_letter_code
_entity_poly.pdbx_strand_id
1 'polypeptide(L)'
;MKTPLLLLLYPALALAHPHQWIDLRITPETDASGALIALHESWEFDPYSSEVLLQRNQDAAALAQFKKDIDQFFADQRGFTYSQTLTFAAPRDTKIDTRGGILRYHYTLPLKTPVRGRAQFKIYENSYYMDVTYAADQTKQWDNGCRLTIREANPSAEEEELAASFDQNAQAPAGLGAVFAQTSELQCGE
;
A
#
# COMPACT_ATOMS: atom_id res chain seq x y z
N MET A 1 -46.80 -34.06 17.19
CA MET A 1 -45.82 -34.10 16.13
C MET A 1 -44.94 -32.86 16.29
N LYS A 2 -43.66 -33.02 16.68
CA LYS A 2 -42.72 -31.89 16.86
C LYS A 2 -41.86 -31.83 15.59
N THR A 3 -42.03 -30.80 14.79
CA THR A 3 -41.25 -30.54 13.57
C THR A 3 -39.83 -30.08 13.99
N PRO A 4 -38.75 -30.73 13.58
CA PRO A 4 -37.42 -30.25 13.86
C PRO A 4 -37.13 -29.02 13.00
N LEU A 5 -36.79 -27.91 13.67
CA LEU A 5 -36.29 -26.69 13.06
C LEU A 5 -34.86 -26.95 12.54
N LEU A 6 -34.75 -27.19 11.24
CA LEU A 6 -33.45 -27.32 10.59
C LEU A 6 -32.79 -25.92 10.53
N LEU A 7 -31.88 -25.66 11.45
CA LEU A 7 -30.98 -24.47 11.34
C LEU A 7 -30.07 -24.72 10.15
N LEU A 8 -30.34 -24.05 9.03
CA LEU A 8 -29.41 -23.89 7.91
C LEU A 8 -28.24 -23.02 8.39
N LEU A 9 -27.15 -23.65 8.83
CA LEU A 9 -25.84 -23.02 8.97
C LEU A 9 -25.38 -22.68 7.55
N TYR A 10 -25.63 -21.45 7.12
CA TYR A 10 -24.90 -20.88 5.99
C TYR A 10 -23.43 -20.77 6.41
N PRO A 11 -22.48 -21.39 5.70
CA PRO A 11 -21.09 -21.05 5.91
C PRO A 11 -20.97 -19.56 5.57
N ALA A 12 -20.60 -18.75 6.55
CA ALA A 12 -20.11 -17.41 6.27
C ALA A 12 -18.88 -17.60 5.36
N LEU A 13 -19.03 -17.33 4.08
CA LEU A 13 -17.91 -17.23 3.15
C LEU A 13 -17.07 -16.09 3.70
N ALA A 14 -15.98 -16.43 4.36
CA ALA A 14 -14.95 -15.46 4.71
C ALA A 14 -14.38 -14.98 3.37
N LEU A 15 -14.84 -13.83 2.92
CA LEU A 15 -14.25 -13.11 1.79
C LEU A 15 -12.79 -12.85 2.16
N ALA A 16 -11.88 -13.30 1.34
CA ALA A 16 -10.54 -13.59 1.80
C ALA A 16 -9.44 -12.65 1.30
N HIS A 17 -9.64 -11.87 0.28
CA HIS A 17 -8.70 -10.83 -0.16
C HIS A 17 -9.45 -9.51 -0.37
N PRO A 18 -8.91 -8.39 0.11
CA PRO A 18 -7.65 -8.23 0.86
C PRO A 18 -7.79 -8.58 2.35
N HIS A 19 -6.63 -8.83 3.01
CA HIS A 19 -6.54 -9.11 4.45
C HIS A 19 -6.09 -7.91 5.27
N GLN A 20 -5.51 -6.91 4.62
CA GLN A 20 -5.04 -5.67 5.22
C GLN A 20 -5.44 -4.49 4.33
N TRP A 21 -5.79 -3.39 4.95
CA TRP A 21 -6.08 -2.13 4.27
C TRP A 21 -5.06 -1.10 4.66
N ILE A 22 -4.50 -0.43 3.66
CA ILE A 22 -3.46 0.56 3.84
C ILE A 22 -3.94 1.91 3.34
N ASP A 23 -3.94 2.89 4.24
CA ASP A 23 -4.06 4.30 3.87
C ASP A 23 -2.70 4.85 3.50
N LEU A 24 -2.50 5.06 2.20
CA LEU A 24 -1.25 5.57 1.64
C LEU A 24 -1.23 7.10 1.60
N ARG A 25 -0.11 7.68 2.01
CA ARG A 25 0.19 9.10 1.74
C ARG A 25 1.54 9.20 1.07
N ILE A 26 1.63 10.08 0.06
CA ILE A 26 2.91 10.41 -0.57
C ILE A 26 3.18 11.92 -0.47
N THR A 27 4.47 12.25 -0.43
CA THR A 27 4.96 13.64 -0.59
C THR A 27 6.13 13.62 -1.57
N PRO A 28 6.07 14.36 -2.68
CA PRO A 28 7.17 14.44 -3.63
C PRO A 28 8.31 15.31 -3.10
N GLU A 29 9.54 14.84 -3.27
CA GLU A 29 10.76 15.59 -3.06
C GLU A 29 11.32 16.05 -4.42
N THR A 30 11.66 17.34 -4.53
CA THR A 30 12.23 17.91 -5.76
C THR A 30 13.60 18.50 -5.50
N ASP A 31 14.45 18.52 -6.51
CA ASP A 31 15.71 19.27 -6.47
C ASP A 31 15.49 20.78 -6.70
N ALA A 32 16.56 21.55 -6.64
CA ALA A 32 16.53 23.01 -6.84
C ALA A 32 16.02 23.42 -8.24
N SER A 33 16.00 22.51 -9.20
CA SER A 33 15.45 22.74 -10.54
C SER A 33 13.97 22.42 -10.65
N GLY A 34 13.34 21.89 -9.57
CA GLY A 34 11.95 21.41 -9.55
C GLY A 34 11.77 20.00 -10.09
N ALA A 35 12.84 19.28 -10.44
CA ALA A 35 12.73 17.89 -10.88
C ALA A 35 12.46 16.95 -9.70
N LEU A 36 11.54 16.00 -9.87
CA LEU A 36 11.25 14.95 -8.89
C LEU A 36 12.47 14.07 -8.68
N ILE A 37 12.90 13.90 -7.43
CA ILE A 37 14.06 13.08 -7.05
C ILE A 37 13.72 11.94 -6.09
N ALA A 38 12.62 12.04 -5.33
CA ALA A 38 12.15 11.00 -4.44
C ALA A 38 10.65 11.11 -4.14
N LEU A 39 10.08 10.03 -3.64
CA LEU A 39 8.77 9.99 -2.99
C LEU A 39 8.97 9.65 -1.51
N HIS A 40 8.41 10.46 -0.61
CA HIS A 40 8.23 10.08 0.78
C HIS A 40 6.89 9.39 0.91
N GLU A 41 6.89 8.14 1.35
CA GLU A 41 5.69 7.33 1.48
C GLU A 41 5.39 7.04 2.95
N SER A 42 4.12 7.10 3.31
CA SER A 42 3.58 6.73 4.61
C SER A 42 2.46 5.72 4.41
N TRP A 43 2.66 4.53 4.94
CA TRP A 43 1.74 3.40 4.91
C TRP A 43 1.11 3.27 6.28
N GLU A 44 -0.14 3.65 6.41
CA GLU A 44 -0.93 3.52 7.64
C GLU A 44 -1.78 2.27 7.56
N PHE A 45 -1.54 1.33 8.47
CA PHE A 45 -2.29 0.08 8.55
C PHE A 45 -3.65 0.32 9.21
N ASP A 46 -4.66 -0.40 8.76
CA ASP A 46 -5.98 -0.38 9.39
C ASP A 46 -5.91 -0.72 10.90
N PRO A 47 -6.92 -0.34 11.71
CA PRO A 47 -6.88 -0.54 13.16
C PRO A 47 -6.74 -2.01 13.57
N TYR A 48 -7.39 -2.93 12.87
CA TYR A 48 -7.33 -4.35 13.20
C TYR A 48 -5.94 -4.94 12.92
N SER A 49 -5.40 -4.69 11.72
CA SER A 49 -4.04 -5.09 11.36
C SER A 49 -2.99 -4.48 12.29
N SER A 50 -3.17 -3.20 12.64
CA SER A 50 -2.31 -2.50 13.61
C SER A 50 -2.33 -3.18 14.97
N GLU A 51 -3.51 -3.49 15.51
CA GLU A 51 -3.65 -4.17 16.79
C GLU A 51 -2.94 -5.53 16.79
N VAL A 52 -3.21 -6.37 15.78
CA VAL A 52 -2.62 -7.72 15.67
C VAL A 52 -1.09 -7.65 15.56
N LEU A 53 -0.56 -6.75 14.75
CA LEU A 53 0.89 -6.59 14.57
C LEU A 53 1.56 -6.04 15.84
N LEU A 54 0.95 -5.07 16.51
CA LEU A 54 1.49 -4.50 17.76
C LEU A 54 1.41 -5.48 18.94
N GLN A 55 0.34 -6.28 19.05
CA GLN A 55 0.24 -7.34 20.06
C GLN A 55 1.33 -8.42 19.92
N ARG A 56 1.77 -8.72 18.70
CA ARG A 56 2.86 -9.67 18.44
C ARG A 56 4.25 -9.08 18.74
N ASN A 57 4.36 -7.75 18.78
CA ASN A 57 5.63 -7.01 18.89
C ASN A 57 5.59 -6.03 20.07
N GLN A 58 5.22 -6.53 21.28
CA GLN A 58 4.96 -5.69 22.46
C GLN A 58 6.23 -5.13 23.12
N ASP A 59 7.34 -5.82 23.03
CA ASP A 59 8.59 -5.33 23.62
C ASP A 59 9.52 -4.68 22.59
N ALA A 60 10.49 -3.92 23.07
CA ALA A 60 11.40 -3.16 22.22
C ALA A 60 12.25 -4.05 21.28
N ALA A 61 12.58 -5.28 21.70
CA ALA A 61 13.37 -6.19 20.88
C ALA A 61 12.53 -6.80 19.74
N ALA A 62 11.30 -7.21 20.04
CA ALA A 62 10.35 -7.69 19.05
C ALA A 62 10.01 -6.60 18.03
N LEU A 63 9.76 -5.36 18.48
CA LEU A 63 9.50 -4.23 17.59
C LEU A 63 10.72 -3.89 16.71
N ALA A 64 11.94 -3.99 17.26
CA ALA A 64 13.15 -3.77 16.48
C ALA A 64 13.39 -4.89 15.46
N GLN A 65 13.02 -6.14 15.76
CA GLN A 65 13.08 -7.23 14.79
C GLN A 65 12.00 -7.05 13.71
N PHE A 66 10.76 -6.75 14.10
CA PHE A 66 9.68 -6.45 13.15
C PHE A 66 10.06 -5.32 12.19
N LYS A 67 10.73 -4.26 12.71
CA LYS A 67 11.24 -3.19 11.84
C LYS A 67 12.21 -3.71 10.79
N LYS A 68 13.14 -4.59 11.16
CA LYS A 68 14.08 -5.17 10.18
C LYS A 68 13.38 -6.00 9.12
N ASP A 69 12.37 -6.78 9.53
CA ASP A 69 11.63 -7.66 8.63
C ASP A 69 10.81 -6.83 7.64
N ILE A 70 10.15 -5.76 8.09
CA ILE A 70 9.39 -4.86 7.22
C ILE A 70 10.34 -4.03 6.32
N ASP A 71 11.49 -3.58 6.82
CA ASP A 71 12.51 -2.90 6.03
C ASP A 71 12.99 -3.80 4.87
N GLN A 72 13.27 -5.08 5.16
CA GLN A 72 13.69 -6.04 4.15
C GLN A 72 12.58 -6.30 3.12
N PHE A 73 11.36 -6.49 3.58
CA PHE A 73 10.18 -6.71 2.73
C PHE A 73 9.97 -5.56 1.72
N PHE A 74 10.02 -4.32 2.19
CA PHE A 74 9.89 -3.15 1.31
C PHE A 74 11.11 -2.95 0.41
N ALA A 75 12.32 -3.25 0.90
CA ALA A 75 13.54 -3.13 0.10
C ALA A 75 13.55 -4.13 -1.07
N ASP A 76 13.15 -5.38 -0.85
CA ASP A 76 13.06 -6.44 -1.86
C ASP A 76 12.06 -6.07 -2.97
N GLN A 77 10.96 -5.44 -2.62
CA GLN A 77 9.90 -5.00 -3.53
C GLN A 77 10.09 -3.56 -4.04
N ARG A 78 11.18 -2.88 -3.65
CA ARG A 78 11.42 -1.45 -3.95
C ARG A 78 10.23 -0.55 -3.59
N GLY A 79 9.67 -0.77 -2.39
CA GLY A 79 8.54 0.01 -1.86
C GLY A 79 7.21 -0.25 -2.56
N PHE A 80 7.07 -1.32 -3.33
CA PHE A 80 5.84 -1.64 -4.07
C PHE A 80 5.39 -0.57 -5.06
N THR A 81 6.29 0.33 -5.47
CA THR A 81 6.00 1.38 -6.45
C THR A 81 6.41 0.92 -7.84
N TYR A 82 5.43 0.77 -8.72
CA TYR A 82 5.60 0.25 -10.07
C TYR A 82 5.40 1.36 -11.10
N SER A 83 6.35 1.50 -12.01
CA SER A 83 6.27 2.47 -13.10
C SER A 83 6.96 1.91 -14.36
N GLN A 84 6.44 2.29 -15.52
CA GLN A 84 7.08 1.99 -16.80
C GLN A 84 8.20 2.99 -17.14
N THR A 85 8.15 4.19 -16.56
CA THR A 85 9.04 5.31 -16.90
C THR A 85 9.99 5.70 -15.78
N LEU A 86 9.65 5.40 -14.52
CA LEU A 86 10.49 5.71 -13.37
C LEU A 86 11.34 4.51 -12.98
N THR A 87 12.56 4.78 -12.55
CA THR A 87 13.43 3.76 -11.94
C THR A 87 13.78 4.19 -10.52
N PHE A 88 13.52 3.30 -9.57
CA PHE A 88 13.73 3.58 -8.15
C PHE A 88 15.00 2.92 -7.63
N ALA A 89 15.64 3.58 -6.65
CA ALA A 89 16.66 2.97 -5.79
C ALA A 89 15.98 2.21 -4.64
N ALA A 90 16.76 1.58 -3.76
CA ALA A 90 16.23 0.97 -2.54
C ALA A 90 15.63 2.05 -1.61
N PRO A 91 14.54 1.73 -0.90
CA PRO A 91 14.01 2.60 0.14
C PRO A 91 15.08 2.95 1.19
N ARG A 92 14.99 4.16 1.73
CA ARG A 92 15.87 4.67 2.80
C ARG A 92 15.06 5.46 3.84
N ASP A 93 15.71 5.84 4.93
CA ASP A 93 15.12 6.67 6.01
C ASP A 93 13.84 6.03 6.61
N THR A 94 13.87 4.71 6.76
CA THR A 94 12.74 3.92 7.21
C THR A 94 12.42 4.17 8.68
N LYS A 95 11.12 4.28 9.00
CA LYS A 95 10.65 4.54 10.35
C LYS A 95 9.32 3.85 10.61
N ILE A 96 9.17 3.27 11.81
CA ILE A 96 7.88 2.85 12.36
C ILE A 96 7.36 3.92 13.32
N ASP A 97 6.08 4.25 13.22
CA ASP A 97 5.33 5.05 14.16
C ASP A 97 4.12 4.26 14.65
N THR A 98 3.92 4.20 15.96
CA THR A 98 2.84 3.42 16.60
C THR A 98 1.91 4.30 17.45
N ARG A 99 1.95 5.61 17.26
CA ARG A 99 1.14 6.55 18.03
C ARG A 99 -0.35 6.29 17.84
N GLY A 100 -1.06 6.32 18.97
CA GLY A 100 -2.51 6.08 18.99
C GLY A 100 -2.91 4.63 18.71
N GLY A 101 -1.97 3.67 18.83
CA GLY A 101 -2.25 2.25 18.54
C GLY A 101 -2.35 1.93 17.06
N ILE A 102 -1.99 2.86 16.19
CA ILE A 102 -1.99 2.67 14.73
C ILE A 102 -0.55 2.51 14.25
N LEU A 103 -0.29 1.43 13.53
CA LEU A 103 1.00 1.18 12.91
C LEU A 103 1.14 1.99 11.63
N ARG A 104 2.23 2.76 11.54
CA ARG A 104 2.62 3.47 10.32
C ARG A 104 4.05 3.13 9.96
N TYR A 105 4.26 2.81 8.70
CA TYR A 105 5.59 2.62 8.15
C TYR A 105 5.90 3.75 7.18
N HIS A 106 7.01 4.43 7.40
CA HIS A 106 7.46 5.56 6.58
C HIS A 106 8.80 5.24 5.94
N TYR A 107 8.99 5.64 4.70
CA TYR A 107 10.27 5.57 4.00
C TYR A 107 10.37 6.60 2.89
N THR A 108 11.59 6.83 2.45
CA THR A 108 11.89 7.61 1.26
C THR A 108 12.25 6.66 0.13
N LEU A 109 11.59 6.78 -1.02
CA LEU A 109 11.88 6.01 -2.24
C LEU A 109 12.57 6.92 -3.26
N PRO A 110 13.92 6.89 -3.37
CA PRO A 110 14.66 7.75 -4.30
C PRO A 110 14.46 7.30 -5.74
N LEU A 111 14.40 8.25 -6.67
CA LEU A 111 14.56 7.99 -8.10
C LEU A 111 16.04 7.84 -8.45
N LYS A 112 16.38 6.90 -9.33
CA LYS A 112 17.75 6.77 -9.85
C LYS A 112 18.12 7.93 -10.77
N THR A 113 17.13 8.55 -11.41
CA THR A 113 17.30 9.68 -12.32
C THR A 113 16.20 10.71 -12.01
N PRO A 114 16.54 11.98 -11.79
CA PRO A 114 15.55 13.05 -11.63
C PRO A 114 14.60 13.14 -12.83
N VAL A 115 13.32 13.43 -12.59
CA VAL A 115 12.31 13.54 -13.64
C VAL A 115 11.60 14.88 -13.58
N ARG A 116 11.52 15.56 -14.72
CA ARG A 116 10.69 16.76 -14.91
C ARG A 116 9.44 16.41 -15.69
N GLY A 117 8.38 17.16 -15.42
CA GLY A 117 7.10 16.95 -16.09
C GLY A 117 6.31 15.84 -15.45
N ARG A 118 5.74 14.98 -16.28
CA ARG A 118 4.74 13.99 -15.88
C ARG A 118 5.39 12.63 -15.56
N ALA A 119 5.08 12.10 -14.39
CA ALA A 119 5.47 10.78 -13.94
C ALA A 119 4.21 9.95 -13.63
N GLN A 120 4.12 8.73 -14.18
CA GLN A 120 3.01 7.82 -13.88
C GLN A 120 3.52 6.60 -13.13
N PHE A 121 2.79 6.19 -12.11
CA PHE A 121 3.09 5.01 -11.30
C PHE A 121 1.83 4.47 -10.63
N LYS A 122 1.94 3.24 -10.12
CA LYS A 122 0.97 2.60 -9.23
C LYS A 122 1.71 2.13 -7.98
N ILE A 123 1.03 2.11 -6.84
CA ILE A 123 1.56 1.57 -5.60
C ILE A 123 0.61 0.47 -5.15
N TYR A 124 1.11 -0.78 -5.05
CA TYR A 124 0.28 -1.93 -4.71
C TYR A 124 1.13 -3.11 -4.23
N GLU A 125 0.54 -3.99 -3.43
CA GLU A 125 1.12 -5.30 -3.13
C GLU A 125 0.67 -6.32 -4.19
N ASN A 126 1.62 -7.10 -4.72
CA ASN A 126 1.46 -7.86 -5.97
C ASN A 126 0.39 -8.96 -5.90
N SER A 127 0.17 -9.56 -4.74
CA SER A 127 -0.82 -10.63 -4.53
C SER A 127 -2.21 -10.12 -4.11
N TYR A 128 -2.37 -8.82 -3.91
CA TYR A 128 -3.58 -8.21 -3.34
C TYR A 128 -3.86 -8.67 -1.90
N TYR A 129 -2.84 -9.13 -1.18
CA TYR A 129 -2.96 -9.38 0.26
C TYR A 129 -3.22 -8.09 1.03
N MET A 130 -2.63 -6.99 0.57
CA MET A 130 -2.85 -5.63 1.04
C MET A 130 -3.58 -4.82 -0.04
N ASP A 131 -4.72 -4.24 0.33
CA ASP A 131 -5.37 -3.19 -0.46
C ASP A 131 -4.73 -1.85 -0.11
N VAL A 132 -4.09 -1.22 -1.09
CA VAL A 132 -3.34 0.02 -0.90
C VAL A 132 -4.07 1.13 -1.64
N THR A 133 -4.69 2.02 -0.89
CA THR A 133 -5.42 3.17 -1.43
C THR A 133 -4.90 4.47 -0.85
N TYR A 134 -5.01 5.55 -1.61
CA TYR A 134 -4.67 6.85 -1.07
C TYR A 134 -5.63 7.25 0.03
N ALA A 135 -5.09 7.73 1.16
CA ALA A 135 -5.89 8.29 2.24
C ALA A 135 -6.80 9.42 1.72
N ALA A 136 -8.00 9.53 2.28
CA ALA A 136 -8.99 10.52 1.85
C ALA A 136 -8.48 11.96 1.93
N ASP A 137 -7.56 12.23 2.86
CA ASP A 137 -6.92 13.53 3.09
C ASP A 137 -5.56 13.68 2.37
N GLN A 138 -5.23 12.80 1.38
CA GLN A 138 -4.01 12.89 0.61
C GLN A 138 -3.89 14.26 -0.07
N THR A 139 -2.80 14.97 0.24
CA THR A 139 -2.44 16.24 -0.42
C THR A 139 -2.23 16.01 -1.91
N LYS A 140 -2.84 16.85 -2.74
CA LYS A 140 -2.76 16.73 -4.22
C LYS A 140 -1.96 17.86 -4.87
N GLN A 141 -1.56 18.86 -4.11
CA GLN A 141 -0.75 20.00 -4.58
C GLN A 141 0.20 20.44 -3.48
N TRP A 142 1.46 20.65 -3.83
CA TRP A 142 2.53 21.05 -2.92
C TRP A 142 3.16 22.38 -3.32
N ASP A 143 3.77 23.08 -2.37
CA ASP A 143 4.43 24.37 -2.57
C ASP A 143 5.67 24.28 -3.48
N ASN A 144 6.24 23.07 -3.65
CA ASN A 144 7.31 22.82 -4.61
C ASN A 144 6.82 22.70 -6.08
N GLY A 145 5.54 23.02 -6.33
CA GLY A 145 4.93 23.03 -7.66
C GLY A 145 4.47 21.67 -8.16
N CYS A 146 4.64 20.59 -7.39
CA CYS A 146 4.14 19.28 -7.77
C CYS A 146 2.62 19.18 -7.61
N ARG A 147 1.98 18.44 -8.54
CA ARG A 147 0.54 18.14 -8.51
C ARG A 147 0.30 16.66 -8.75
N LEU A 148 -0.52 16.03 -7.91
CA LEU A 148 -0.93 14.64 -8.00
C LEU A 148 -2.36 14.53 -8.53
N THR A 149 -2.55 13.70 -9.53
CA THR A 149 -3.86 13.22 -9.99
C THR A 149 -3.95 11.73 -9.69
N ILE A 150 -5.02 11.31 -9.03
CA ILE A 150 -5.30 9.92 -8.72
C ILE A 150 -6.50 9.48 -9.56
N ARG A 151 -6.38 8.34 -10.21
CA ARG A 151 -7.48 7.68 -10.92
C ARG A 151 -7.78 6.37 -10.23
N GLU A 152 -9.05 6.15 -9.93
CA GLU A 152 -9.51 4.92 -9.31
C GLU A 152 -9.25 3.71 -10.22
N ALA A 153 -9.07 2.56 -9.59
CA ALA A 153 -9.12 1.28 -10.29
C ALA A 153 -10.54 1.03 -10.82
N ASN A 154 -10.64 0.21 -11.85
CA ASN A 154 -11.92 -0.20 -12.41
C ASN A 154 -11.86 -1.70 -12.75
N PRO A 155 -11.78 -2.58 -11.72
CA PRO A 155 -11.78 -4.02 -11.93
C PRO A 155 -13.09 -4.48 -12.57
N SER A 156 -13.03 -5.55 -13.36
CA SER A 156 -14.23 -6.21 -13.87
C SER A 156 -14.90 -7.06 -12.78
N ALA A 157 -16.15 -7.43 -12.97
CA ALA A 157 -16.87 -8.30 -12.05
C ALA A 157 -16.17 -9.68 -11.89
N GLU A 158 -15.55 -10.20 -12.97
CA GLU A 158 -14.78 -11.44 -12.91
C GLU A 158 -13.50 -11.29 -12.06
N GLU A 159 -12.82 -10.14 -12.13
CA GLU A 159 -11.64 -9.85 -11.30
C GLU A 159 -12.01 -9.69 -9.83
N GLU A 160 -13.15 -9.04 -9.53
CA GLU A 160 -13.68 -8.94 -8.17
C GLU A 160 -14.07 -10.33 -7.62
N GLU A 161 -14.75 -11.16 -8.41
CA GLU A 161 -15.11 -12.53 -8.04
C GLU A 161 -13.86 -13.39 -7.82
N LEU A 162 -12.85 -13.25 -8.69
CA LEU A 162 -11.56 -13.92 -8.53
C LEU A 162 -10.89 -13.55 -7.22
N ALA A 163 -10.78 -12.24 -6.90
CA ALA A 163 -10.19 -11.78 -5.64
C ALA A 163 -10.96 -12.33 -4.43
N ALA A 164 -12.29 -12.31 -4.48
CA ALA A 164 -13.15 -12.85 -3.43
C ALA A 164 -13.09 -14.37 -3.28
N SER A 165 -12.58 -15.10 -4.26
CA SER A 165 -12.47 -16.58 -4.24
C SER A 165 -11.26 -17.10 -3.47
N PHE A 166 -10.26 -16.28 -3.20
CA PHE A 166 -9.07 -16.71 -2.45
C PHE A 166 -9.33 -16.71 -0.95
N ASP A 167 -8.92 -17.77 -0.26
CA ASP A 167 -8.91 -17.83 1.20
C ASP A 167 -7.54 -17.37 1.76
N GLN A 168 -7.45 -17.22 3.08
CA GLN A 168 -6.25 -16.73 3.76
C GLN A 168 -4.97 -17.57 3.51
N ASN A 169 -5.10 -18.77 2.96
CA ASN A 169 -4.01 -19.70 2.65
C ASN A 169 -3.78 -19.80 1.13
N ALA A 170 -4.64 -19.21 0.32
CA ALA A 170 -4.53 -19.26 -1.13
C ALA A 170 -3.47 -18.28 -1.61
N GLN A 171 -2.62 -18.75 -2.50
CA GLN A 171 -1.66 -17.89 -3.18
C GLN A 171 -2.32 -17.28 -4.40
N ALA A 172 -2.65 -16.00 -4.31
CA ALA A 172 -3.21 -15.26 -5.43
C ALA A 172 -2.21 -15.13 -6.60
N PRO A 173 -2.69 -15.05 -7.84
CA PRO A 173 -1.81 -14.86 -9.00
C PRO A 173 -1.00 -13.56 -8.87
N ALA A 174 0.26 -13.61 -9.29
CA ALA A 174 1.08 -12.41 -9.38
C ALA A 174 0.41 -11.37 -10.30
N GLY A 175 0.36 -10.14 -9.86
CA GLY A 175 -0.24 -9.03 -10.60
C GLY A 175 -1.70 -8.74 -10.27
N LEU A 176 -2.35 -9.55 -9.41
CA LEU A 176 -3.72 -9.27 -8.99
C LEU A 176 -3.84 -7.88 -8.35
N GLY A 177 -2.90 -7.49 -7.49
CA GLY A 177 -2.88 -6.16 -6.87
C GLY A 177 -2.83 -5.01 -7.88
N ALA A 178 -2.23 -5.21 -9.06
CA ALA A 178 -2.19 -4.17 -10.09
C ALA A 178 -3.57 -3.85 -10.67
N VAL A 179 -4.51 -4.81 -10.63
CA VAL A 179 -5.89 -4.65 -11.12
C VAL A 179 -6.67 -3.68 -10.23
N PHE A 180 -6.49 -3.80 -8.91
CA PHE A 180 -7.18 -2.99 -7.90
C PHE A 180 -6.44 -1.70 -7.55
N ALA A 181 -5.21 -1.51 -8.05
CA ALA A 181 -4.38 -0.35 -7.73
C ALA A 181 -4.84 0.93 -8.42
N GLN A 182 -4.95 2.00 -7.65
CA GLN A 182 -5.11 3.36 -8.17
C GLN A 182 -3.93 3.76 -9.06
N THR A 183 -4.18 4.49 -10.13
CA THR A 183 -3.14 5.03 -10.99
C THR A 183 -2.83 6.46 -10.61
N SER A 184 -1.57 6.73 -10.34
CA SER A 184 -1.04 8.03 -9.96
C SER A 184 -0.38 8.72 -11.14
N GLU A 185 -0.68 9.99 -11.32
CA GLU A 185 0.04 10.87 -12.24
C GLU A 185 0.54 12.07 -11.44
N LEU A 186 1.85 12.20 -11.31
CA LEU A 186 2.52 13.29 -10.62
C LEU A 186 3.19 14.19 -11.65
N GLN A 187 2.87 15.49 -11.61
CA GLN A 187 3.45 16.52 -12.44
C GLN A 187 4.34 17.41 -11.59
N CYS A 188 5.65 17.49 -11.89
CA CYS A 188 6.62 18.35 -11.21
C CYS A 188 7.49 19.09 -12.21
N GLY A 189 7.90 20.33 -11.90
CA GLY A 189 8.88 21.08 -12.67
C GLY A 189 8.43 21.42 -14.11
N GLU A 190 7.39 22.25 -14.23
CA GLU A 190 7.02 22.86 -15.51
C GLU A 190 8.08 23.80 -16.03
#